data_6b57e394e367fb4b8c74a44c23ed0fcb
#
_entry.id   6b57e394e367fb4b8c74a44c23ed0fcb
#
_cell.length_a   1.000
_cell.length_b   1.000
_cell.length_c   1.000
_cell.angle_alpha   90.00
_cell.angle_beta   90.00
_cell.angle_gamma   90.00
#
_symmetry.space_group_name_H-M   'P 1'
#
loop_
_entity.id
_entity.type
_entity.pdbx_description
1 polymer ?
#
loop_
_entity_poly.entity_id
_entity_poly.type
_entity_poly.pdbx_seq_one_letter_code
_entity_poly.pdbx_strand_id
1 'polypeptide(L)'
;MGRRQFVANGSAVRWYVVDNKLVVVFDSVYATEESRGAKDLIIFEKRNAMNNSPMKHLGNTPFDASLEAVKLEGVARAHWNLPPAKLILQTLLRGEGVLTDSGALAISTGQFTGRSPKDRFLVKDNQTAETVDWGEINQPMKADHFQRLRLDITQHLESKSVFVRDAAVGADPTTQIRTRVITEKAWANLFVHNMFIRLDEQDVLVPTPEWTVICAPSFEANLEVHGCRQGNVTAVDFTEKIILIAGSAYTGEIKKGMFSVMNFVLPTVHGVMPMHCSSNVNDNGDVAVFFGLSGTGKTTLSSDENRSLIGDDEHGWGDAGIFNMEGGCYAKTIDLEASKEPQIHQAIRFGAMLENIGFAADGITPNYADSTVTQNTRVSYPLHHIPGAIADGKGGHPKDVFFLTCDAFGVMPPISRLENGQAMYH
;
A
#
# COMPACT_ATOMS: atom_id res chain seq x y z
N MET A 1 -33.58 6.59 11.25
CA MET A 1 -32.95 5.27 11.40
C MET A 1 -32.73 4.68 10.00
N GLY A 2 -31.55 4.84 9.46
CA GLY A 2 -31.15 4.24 8.17
C GLY A 2 -30.50 2.89 8.42
N ARG A 3 -31.06 1.80 7.90
CA ARG A 3 -30.45 0.46 7.92
C ARG A 3 -29.84 0.22 6.55
N ARG A 4 -28.54 -0.07 6.48
CA ARG A 4 -27.92 -0.65 5.26
C ARG A 4 -27.14 -1.89 5.65
N GLN A 5 -27.20 -2.90 4.80
CA GLN A 5 -26.55 -4.19 5.00
C GLN A 5 -25.61 -4.45 3.83
N PHE A 6 -24.37 -4.81 4.12
CA PHE A 6 -23.39 -5.28 3.13
C PHE A 6 -22.91 -6.68 3.51
N VAL A 7 -22.63 -7.51 2.51
CA VAL A 7 -22.06 -8.84 2.70
C VAL A 7 -20.66 -8.81 2.09
N ALA A 8 -19.63 -9.03 2.90
CA ALA A 8 -18.25 -9.18 2.44
C ALA A 8 -17.69 -10.51 2.97
N ASN A 9 -17.16 -11.34 2.08
CA ASN A 9 -16.52 -12.63 2.40
C ASN A 9 -17.35 -13.54 3.33
N GLY A 10 -18.65 -13.69 3.06
CA GLY A 10 -19.54 -14.55 3.81
C GLY A 10 -19.99 -14.03 5.18
N SER A 11 -19.56 -12.83 5.60
CA SER A 11 -20.00 -12.21 6.84
C SER A 11 -20.83 -10.95 6.54
N ALA A 12 -22.00 -10.83 7.13
CA ALA A 12 -22.81 -9.61 7.05
C ALA A 12 -22.33 -8.60 8.10
N VAL A 13 -22.04 -7.39 7.65
CA VAL A 13 -21.69 -6.27 8.53
C VAL A 13 -22.88 -5.33 8.57
N ARG A 14 -23.41 -5.08 9.76
CA ARG A 14 -24.50 -4.12 9.99
C ARG A 14 -24.01 -2.99 10.88
N TRP A 15 -24.35 -1.76 10.53
CA TRP A 15 -24.03 -0.62 11.36
C TRP A 15 -25.29 0.19 11.69
N TYR A 16 -25.28 0.77 12.86
CA TYR A 16 -26.38 1.57 13.40
C TYR A 16 -25.80 2.82 14.05
N VAL A 17 -26.53 3.93 13.95
CA VAL A 17 -26.25 5.12 14.77
C VAL A 17 -27.29 5.15 15.88
N VAL A 18 -26.85 5.01 17.13
CA VAL A 18 -27.69 5.09 18.33
C VAL A 18 -27.05 6.14 19.23
N ASP A 19 -27.79 7.16 19.60
CA ASP A 19 -27.39 8.27 20.47
C ASP A 19 -26.04 8.91 20.05
N ASN A 20 -25.92 9.26 18.76
CA ASN A 20 -24.68 9.80 18.15
C ASN A 20 -23.44 8.88 18.26
N LYS A 21 -23.63 7.59 18.50
CA LYS A 21 -22.57 6.57 18.52
C LYS A 21 -22.77 5.61 17.37
N LEU A 22 -21.69 5.35 16.63
CA LEU A 22 -21.68 4.32 15.60
C LEU A 22 -21.57 2.94 16.26
N VAL A 23 -22.55 2.08 16.02
CA VAL A 23 -22.56 0.68 16.46
C VAL A 23 -22.38 -0.20 15.23
N VAL A 24 -21.31 -0.97 15.17
CA VAL A 24 -21.04 -1.92 14.10
C VAL A 24 -21.25 -3.34 14.63
N VAL A 25 -22.10 -4.11 13.98
CA VAL A 25 -22.40 -5.51 14.33
C VAL A 25 -21.88 -6.40 13.23
N PHE A 26 -21.05 -7.38 13.59
CA PHE A 26 -20.55 -8.43 12.68
C PHE A 26 -21.37 -9.70 12.91
N ASP A 27 -22.06 -10.17 11.88
CA ASP A 27 -22.68 -11.50 11.91
C ASP A 27 -21.63 -12.52 11.43
N SER A 28 -20.99 -13.26 12.35
CA SER A 28 -20.07 -14.33 11.98
C SER A 28 -20.85 -15.57 11.49
N VAL A 29 -20.52 -16.07 10.30
CA VAL A 29 -21.16 -17.23 9.68
C VAL A 29 -20.62 -18.57 10.21
N TYR A 30 -19.73 -18.57 11.17
CA TYR A 30 -19.23 -19.78 11.82
C TYR A 30 -19.72 -19.85 13.28
N ALA A 31 -20.99 -20.19 13.49
CA ALA A 31 -21.46 -20.67 14.78
C ALA A 31 -21.85 -22.14 14.60
N THR A 32 -21.14 -23.03 15.27
CA THR A 32 -21.62 -24.39 15.54
C THR A 32 -22.89 -24.33 16.40
N GLU A 33 -23.79 -25.29 16.26
CA GLU A 33 -25.14 -25.30 16.84
C GLU A 33 -25.25 -25.11 18.38
N GLU A 34 -24.16 -24.97 19.11
CA GLU A 34 -24.15 -24.81 20.57
C GLU A 34 -24.06 -23.38 21.15
N SER A 35 -23.96 -22.36 20.35
CA SER A 35 -23.83 -20.96 20.83
C SER A 35 -25.02 -20.06 20.44
N ARG A 36 -26.24 -20.52 20.65
CA ARG A 36 -27.41 -19.63 20.63
C ARG A 36 -27.52 -18.89 21.97
N GLY A 37 -26.91 -17.73 22.11
CA GLY A 37 -27.20 -16.94 23.30
C GLY A 37 -26.31 -15.78 23.70
N ALA A 38 -25.36 -15.35 22.91
CA ALA A 38 -24.58 -14.15 23.26
C ALA A 38 -24.47 -13.19 22.07
N LYS A 39 -25.23 -12.11 22.11
CA LYS A 39 -24.95 -10.91 21.31
C LYS A 39 -23.84 -10.18 22.06
N ASP A 40 -22.60 -10.31 21.62
CA ASP A 40 -21.49 -9.54 22.18
C ASP A 40 -21.64 -8.07 21.79
N LEU A 41 -22.24 -7.32 22.68
CA LEU A 41 -22.28 -5.86 22.64
C LEU A 41 -20.92 -5.38 23.16
N ILE A 42 -20.03 -5.00 22.27
CA ILE A 42 -18.74 -4.43 22.69
C ILE A 42 -18.97 -2.96 23.04
N ILE A 43 -19.11 -2.68 24.34
CA ILE A 43 -19.10 -1.32 24.89
C ILE A 43 -17.65 -0.95 25.22
N PHE A 44 -17.11 0.05 24.53
CA PHE A 44 -15.78 0.57 24.84
C PHE A 44 -15.89 1.70 25.90
N GLU A 45 -15.43 1.43 27.12
CA GLU A 45 -15.15 2.46 28.10
C GLU A 45 -13.74 3.08 27.85
N LYS A 46 -13.69 4.41 27.79
CA LYS A 46 -12.44 5.16 27.86
C LYS A 46 -11.85 5.01 29.26
N ARG A 47 -10.80 4.24 29.44
CA ARG A 47 -9.95 4.31 30.63
C ARG A 47 -8.54 4.75 30.25
N ASN A 48 -8.18 5.97 30.68
CA ASN A 48 -6.80 6.40 30.78
C ASN A 48 -6.18 5.68 31.99
N ALA A 49 -5.20 4.85 31.78
CA ALA A 49 -4.24 4.44 32.83
C ALA A 49 -2.87 4.25 32.18
N MET A 50 -1.95 5.14 32.48
CA MET A 50 -0.52 4.87 32.33
C MET A 50 -0.16 3.75 33.29
N ASN A 51 0.24 2.61 32.75
CA ASN A 51 0.88 1.53 33.50
C ASN A 51 1.97 0.92 32.62
N ASN A 52 3.14 0.67 33.21
CA ASN A 52 4.21 -0.17 32.69
C ASN A 52 3.75 -1.64 32.57
N SER A 53 2.77 -1.89 31.69
CA SER A 53 2.33 -3.23 31.33
C SER A 53 3.12 -3.68 30.12
N PRO A 54 3.50 -4.96 30.02
CA PRO A 54 4.19 -5.48 28.84
C PRO A 54 3.33 -5.24 27.59
N MET A 55 4.01 -5.06 26.42
CA MET A 55 3.37 -4.86 25.12
C MET A 55 2.22 -5.85 24.93
N LYS A 56 1.03 -5.34 24.59
CA LYS A 56 -0.13 -6.18 24.34
C LYS A 56 -0.24 -6.49 22.86
N HIS A 57 -0.09 -7.75 22.49
CA HIS A 57 -0.31 -8.27 21.14
C HIS A 57 -1.80 -8.56 20.91
N LEU A 58 -2.33 -8.10 19.77
CA LEU A 58 -3.74 -8.22 19.38
C LEU A 58 -3.85 -8.63 17.91
N GLY A 59 -4.77 -9.52 17.58
CA GLY A 59 -5.01 -9.95 16.19
C GLY A 59 -4.33 -11.27 15.85
N ASN A 60 -4.09 -11.53 14.55
CA ASN A 60 -3.40 -12.72 14.05
C ASN A 60 -1.90 -12.56 14.25
N THR A 61 -1.44 -12.96 15.42
CA THR A 61 -0.08 -12.78 15.89
C THR A 61 0.79 -13.92 15.36
N PRO A 62 1.89 -13.66 14.62
CA PRO A 62 2.81 -14.70 14.19
C PRO A 62 3.49 -15.36 15.38
N PHE A 63 4.04 -16.55 15.18
CA PHE A 63 4.72 -17.29 16.23
C PHE A 63 5.92 -16.51 16.83
N ASP A 64 6.59 -15.73 15.98
CA ASP A 64 7.65 -14.79 16.37
C ASP A 64 7.16 -13.34 16.24
N ALA A 65 6.29 -12.95 17.15
CA ALA A 65 5.69 -11.61 17.18
C ALA A 65 6.59 -10.55 17.82
N SER A 66 7.91 -10.75 17.85
CA SER A 66 8.84 -9.79 18.42
C SER A 66 9.02 -8.56 17.51
N LEU A 67 9.09 -7.40 18.11
CA LEU A 67 9.51 -6.14 17.50
C LEU A 67 10.92 -5.70 17.99
N GLU A 68 11.60 -6.56 18.74
CA GLU A 68 12.95 -6.32 19.29
C GLU A 68 13.99 -6.09 18.21
N ALA A 69 13.90 -6.86 17.09
CA ALA A 69 14.83 -6.74 15.96
C ALA A 69 14.89 -5.30 15.40
N VAL A 70 13.80 -4.56 15.52
CA VAL A 70 13.72 -3.16 15.09
C VAL A 70 13.75 -2.17 16.25
N LYS A 71 14.07 -2.63 17.47
CA LYS A 71 14.18 -1.83 18.71
C LYS A 71 12.88 -1.10 19.07
N LEU A 72 11.73 -1.76 18.84
CA LEU A 72 10.42 -1.20 19.11
C LEU A 72 9.71 -1.99 20.22
N GLU A 73 10.25 -1.91 21.43
CA GLU A 73 9.78 -2.70 22.57
C GLU A 73 8.76 -1.96 23.45
N GLY A 74 8.81 -0.62 23.43
CA GLY A 74 8.03 0.24 24.32
C GLY A 74 6.61 0.58 23.86
N VAL A 75 6.07 -0.06 22.80
CA VAL A 75 4.72 0.24 22.32
C VAL A 75 3.66 -0.32 23.27
N ALA A 76 2.56 0.43 23.46
CA ALA A 76 1.48 -0.01 24.35
C ALA A 76 0.72 -1.20 23.79
N ARG A 77 0.50 -1.23 22.47
CA ARG A 77 -0.23 -2.30 21.77
C ARG A 77 0.31 -2.49 20.36
N ALA A 78 0.52 -3.75 19.95
CA ALA A 78 0.80 -4.13 18.61
C ALA A 78 -0.40 -4.91 18.03
N HIS A 79 -1.04 -4.36 17.01
CA HIS A 79 -2.16 -4.96 16.31
C HIS A 79 -1.66 -5.70 15.07
N TRP A 80 -1.68 -7.03 15.11
CA TRP A 80 -1.10 -7.89 14.08
C TRP A 80 -2.12 -8.35 13.05
N ASN A 81 -1.80 -8.15 11.77
CA ASN A 81 -2.48 -8.70 10.62
C ASN A 81 -4.02 -8.54 10.66
N LEU A 82 -4.49 -7.38 11.15
CA LEU A 82 -5.91 -7.12 11.28
C LEU A 82 -6.61 -7.17 9.91
N PRO A 83 -7.78 -7.79 9.80
CA PRO A 83 -8.59 -7.75 8.59
C PRO A 83 -9.09 -6.33 8.29
N PRO A 84 -9.42 -6.00 7.02
CA PRO A 84 -9.86 -4.65 6.61
C PRO A 84 -10.94 -4.05 7.49
N ALA A 85 -11.96 -4.82 7.84
CA ALA A 85 -13.05 -4.35 8.69
C ALA A 85 -12.58 -3.82 10.07
N LYS A 86 -11.59 -4.50 10.68
CA LYS A 86 -11.01 -4.06 11.96
C LYS A 86 -10.12 -2.83 11.80
N LEU A 87 -9.37 -2.72 10.70
CA LEU A 87 -8.55 -1.54 10.40
C LEU A 87 -9.43 -0.31 10.14
N ILE A 88 -10.50 -0.46 9.36
CA ILE A 88 -11.50 0.57 9.12
C ILE A 88 -12.12 1.02 10.45
N LEU A 89 -12.57 0.07 11.28
CA LEU A 89 -13.14 0.39 12.59
C LEU A 89 -12.15 1.16 13.47
N GLN A 90 -10.87 0.75 13.51
CA GLN A 90 -9.83 1.47 14.27
C GLN A 90 -9.63 2.89 13.75
N THR A 91 -9.69 3.10 12.44
CA THR A 91 -9.59 4.42 11.81
C THR A 91 -10.77 5.32 12.21
N LEU A 92 -12.00 4.80 12.11
CA LEU A 92 -13.22 5.54 12.47
C LEU A 92 -13.27 5.90 13.94
N LEU A 93 -12.92 4.95 14.84
CA LEU A 93 -12.89 5.18 16.30
C LEU A 93 -11.88 6.26 16.71
N ARG A 94 -10.82 6.46 15.92
CA ARG A 94 -9.80 7.49 16.14
C ARG A 94 -10.15 8.83 15.49
N GLY A 95 -11.25 8.90 14.71
CA GLY A 95 -11.65 10.09 13.95
C GLY A 95 -10.66 10.42 12.81
N GLU A 96 -9.96 9.41 12.29
CA GLU A 96 -8.92 9.56 11.26
C GLU A 96 -9.44 9.36 9.83
N GLY A 97 -10.74 9.11 9.65
CA GLY A 97 -11.39 8.90 8.36
C GLY A 97 -12.89 8.77 8.46
N VAL A 98 -13.55 8.68 7.31
CA VAL A 98 -15.00 8.50 7.18
C VAL A 98 -15.31 7.41 6.16
N LEU A 99 -16.51 6.82 6.22
CA LEU A 99 -16.98 5.92 5.16
C LEU A 99 -17.75 6.71 4.11
N THR A 100 -17.49 6.37 2.86
CA THR A 100 -18.27 6.89 1.72
C THR A 100 -19.61 6.15 1.58
N ASP A 101 -20.47 6.62 0.69
CA ASP A 101 -21.72 5.97 0.31
C ASP A 101 -21.54 4.55 -0.22
N SER A 102 -20.42 4.25 -0.90
CA SER A 102 -20.03 2.92 -1.37
C SER A 102 -19.42 2.03 -0.28
N GLY A 103 -19.19 2.57 0.92
CA GLY A 103 -18.55 1.89 2.04
C GLY A 103 -17.01 1.85 1.97
N ALA A 104 -16.39 2.52 1.00
CA ALA A 104 -14.94 2.72 0.98
C ALA A 104 -14.53 3.65 2.12
N LEU A 105 -13.32 3.45 2.66
CA LEU A 105 -12.76 4.36 3.66
C LEU A 105 -12.15 5.58 2.97
N ALA A 106 -12.49 6.79 3.38
CA ALA A 106 -11.85 8.02 2.95
C ALA A 106 -11.03 8.62 4.08
N ILE A 107 -9.78 8.98 3.78
CA ILE A 107 -8.82 9.57 4.73
C ILE A 107 -8.13 10.80 4.13
N SER A 108 -7.55 11.62 5.01
CA SER A 108 -6.66 12.72 4.61
C SER A 108 -5.23 12.38 4.99
N THR A 109 -4.30 12.59 4.05
CA THR A 109 -2.86 12.44 4.29
C THR A 109 -2.20 13.72 4.81
N GLY A 110 -2.99 14.78 5.07
CA GLY A 110 -2.52 16.05 5.59
C GLY A 110 -1.69 16.84 4.57
N GLN A 111 -0.58 17.41 5.03
CA GLN A 111 0.25 18.31 4.23
C GLN A 111 0.82 17.66 2.96
N PHE A 112 1.21 16.38 3.04
CA PHE A 112 1.81 15.67 1.91
C PHE A 112 0.77 14.81 1.21
N THR A 113 0.32 15.27 0.05
CA THR A 113 -0.68 14.57 -0.78
C THR A 113 -0.06 13.80 -1.95
N GLY A 114 1.26 13.72 -2.00
CA GLY A 114 2.03 13.05 -3.04
C GLY A 114 3.43 12.68 -2.57
N ARG A 115 4.19 12.01 -3.43
CA ARG A 115 5.57 11.61 -3.15
C ARG A 115 6.47 12.83 -2.97
N SER A 116 7.47 12.67 -2.11
CA SER A 116 8.55 13.64 -1.89
C SER A 116 9.90 13.08 -2.39
N PRO A 117 10.15 13.05 -3.72
CA PRO A 117 11.32 12.36 -4.27
C PRO A 117 12.65 12.96 -3.79
N LYS A 118 12.70 14.25 -3.45
CA LYS A 118 13.89 14.92 -2.91
C LYS A 118 14.13 14.66 -1.41
N ASP A 119 13.23 13.94 -0.75
CA ASP A 119 13.31 13.58 0.67
C ASP A 119 13.46 12.07 0.86
N ARG A 120 13.98 11.41 -0.18
CA ARG A 120 14.29 9.98 -0.19
C ARG A 120 15.80 9.79 -0.19
N PHE A 121 16.26 8.99 0.77
CA PHE A 121 17.66 8.76 1.02
C PHE A 121 17.96 7.26 1.06
N LEU A 122 19.14 6.90 0.58
CA LEU A 122 19.69 5.55 0.71
C LEU A 122 20.92 5.62 1.62
N VAL A 123 21.06 4.68 2.53
CA VAL A 123 22.28 4.59 3.35
C VAL A 123 23.46 4.26 2.43
N LYS A 124 24.50 5.09 2.50
CA LYS A 124 25.73 4.86 1.75
C LYS A 124 26.72 4.10 2.63
N ASP A 125 26.89 2.84 2.34
CA ASP A 125 27.77 1.91 3.03
C ASP A 125 28.58 1.04 2.05
N ASN A 126 29.22 0.00 2.54
CA ASN A 126 30.03 -0.90 1.70
C ASN A 126 29.22 -1.64 0.63
N GLN A 127 27.92 -1.91 0.86
CA GLN A 127 27.05 -2.59 -0.10
C GLN A 127 26.62 -1.64 -1.22
N THR A 128 26.34 -0.39 -0.91
CA THR A 128 25.71 0.57 -1.81
C THR A 128 26.69 1.53 -2.47
N ALA A 129 27.90 1.70 -1.91
CA ALA A 129 28.87 2.72 -2.35
C ALA A 129 29.21 2.65 -3.84
N GLU A 130 29.39 1.41 -4.37
CA GLU A 130 29.80 1.16 -5.75
C GLU A 130 28.67 0.62 -6.64
N THR A 131 27.49 0.29 -6.07
CA THR A 131 26.38 -0.33 -6.79
C THR A 131 25.23 0.62 -7.08
N VAL A 132 25.18 1.76 -6.38
CA VAL A 132 24.14 2.79 -6.57
C VAL A 132 24.72 3.94 -7.39
N ASP A 133 23.96 4.39 -8.38
CA ASP A 133 24.23 5.62 -9.12
C ASP A 133 23.85 6.83 -8.26
N TRP A 134 24.84 7.39 -7.55
CA TRP A 134 24.67 8.45 -6.59
C TRP A 134 24.51 9.82 -7.28
N GLY A 135 23.49 10.58 -6.90
CA GLY A 135 23.21 11.90 -7.47
C GLY A 135 21.94 12.54 -6.89
N GLU A 136 21.30 13.35 -7.69
CA GLU A 136 20.08 14.06 -7.28
C GLU A 136 18.89 13.11 -7.00
N ILE A 137 18.88 11.93 -7.63
CA ILE A 137 17.80 10.95 -7.49
C ILE A 137 18.07 10.01 -6.31
N ASN A 138 19.28 9.44 -6.26
CA ASN A 138 19.70 8.55 -5.18
C ASN A 138 20.58 9.35 -4.21
N GLN A 139 19.93 9.99 -3.24
CA GLN A 139 20.62 10.83 -2.28
C GLN A 139 21.22 10.01 -1.15
N PRO A 140 22.52 10.21 -0.81
CA PRO A 140 23.14 9.44 0.24
C PRO A 140 22.74 9.92 1.64
N MET A 141 22.54 8.97 2.56
CA MET A 141 22.43 9.20 4.00
C MET A 141 23.59 8.48 4.70
N LYS A 142 24.16 9.09 5.74
CA LYS A 142 25.16 8.42 6.57
C LYS A 142 24.49 7.38 7.47
N ALA A 143 25.18 6.27 7.74
CA ALA A 143 24.66 5.21 8.60
C ALA A 143 24.35 5.69 10.03
N ASP A 144 25.12 6.62 10.59
CA ASP A 144 24.87 7.20 11.92
C ASP A 144 23.59 8.05 11.95
N HIS A 145 23.31 8.81 10.88
CA HIS A 145 22.05 9.56 10.75
C HIS A 145 20.85 8.61 10.67
N PHE A 146 20.97 7.52 9.90
CA PHE A 146 19.92 6.51 9.79
C PHE A 146 19.66 5.83 11.14
N GLN A 147 20.71 5.43 11.88
CA GLN A 147 20.57 4.81 13.18
C GLN A 147 19.93 5.77 14.19
N ARG A 148 20.30 7.04 14.14
CA ARG A 148 19.69 8.07 14.98
C ARG A 148 18.21 8.27 14.63
N LEU A 149 17.87 8.36 13.34
CA LEU A 149 16.48 8.47 12.87
C LEU A 149 15.66 7.27 13.35
N ARG A 150 16.19 6.04 13.22
CA ARG A 150 15.53 4.82 13.70
C ARG A 150 15.25 4.89 15.21
N LEU A 151 16.24 5.27 15.99
CA LEU A 151 16.10 5.38 17.44
C LEU A 151 15.00 6.40 17.82
N ASP A 152 15.03 7.57 17.22
CA ASP A 152 14.07 8.64 17.54
C ASP A 152 12.64 8.28 17.07
N ILE A 153 12.47 7.61 15.92
CA ILE A 153 11.18 7.05 15.47
C ILE A 153 10.67 5.98 16.45
N THR A 154 11.52 5.06 16.90
CA THR A 154 11.10 4.00 17.82
C THR A 154 10.70 4.58 19.17
N GLN A 155 11.44 5.55 19.72
CA GLN A 155 11.07 6.30 20.92
C GLN A 155 9.76 7.07 20.76
N HIS A 156 9.53 7.69 19.59
CA HIS A 156 8.28 8.37 19.30
C HIS A 156 7.06 7.43 19.31
N LEU A 157 7.26 6.17 18.91
CA LEU A 157 6.22 5.14 18.92
C LEU A 157 6.02 4.48 20.30
N GLU A 158 6.92 4.69 21.26
CA GLU A 158 6.72 4.22 22.62
C GLU A 158 5.38 4.70 23.19
N SER A 159 4.76 3.84 24.00
CA SER A 159 3.43 4.07 24.61
C SER A 159 2.28 4.27 23.60
N LYS A 160 2.53 4.19 22.29
CA LYS A 160 1.48 4.24 21.27
C LYS A 160 0.98 2.84 20.90
N SER A 161 -0.12 2.79 20.17
CA SER A 161 -0.56 1.58 19.46
C SER A 161 -0.01 1.61 18.05
N VAL A 162 0.56 0.50 17.60
CA VAL A 162 1.02 0.30 16.22
C VAL A 162 0.23 -0.81 15.53
N PHE A 163 0.20 -0.77 14.21
CA PHE A 163 -0.42 -1.78 13.36
C PHE A 163 0.67 -2.47 12.56
N VAL A 164 0.76 -3.77 12.71
CA VAL A 164 1.80 -4.61 12.11
C VAL A 164 1.18 -5.54 11.09
N ARG A 165 1.75 -5.59 9.90
CA ARG A 165 1.34 -6.51 8.86
C ARG A 165 2.55 -7.23 8.28
N ASP A 166 2.47 -8.54 8.27
CA ASP A 166 3.36 -9.39 7.49
C ASP A 166 2.72 -9.61 6.12
N ALA A 167 3.50 -9.36 5.07
CA ALA A 167 3.08 -9.42 3.68
C ALA A 167 4.26 -9.78 2.78
N ALA A 168 4.03 -9.87 1.48
CA ALA A 168 5.09 -10.09 0.52
C ALA A 168 5.04 -9.07 -0.63
N VAL A 169 6.18 -8.90 -1.32
CA VAL A 169 6.34 -8.12 -2.54
C VAL A 169 6.95 -9.02 -3.60
N GLY A 170 6.35 -9.04 -4.79
CA GLY A 170 6.72 -9.95 -5.87
C GLY A 170 5.92 -11.25 -5.87
N ALA A 171 5.19 -11.52 -6.97
CA ALA A 171 4.35 -12.71 -7.12
C ALA A 171 5.17 -13.97 -7.51
N ASP A 172 6.43 -13.81 -7.95
CA ASP A 172 7.31 -14.94 -8.20
C ASP A 172 7.93 -15.45 -6.88
N PRO A 173 7.62 -16.70 -6.46
CA PRO A 173 8.13 -17.25 -5.21
C PRO A 173 9.66 -17.29 -5.09
N THR A 174 10.38 -17.31 -6.23
CA THR A 174 11.86 -17.40 -6.25
C THR A 174 12.54 -16.05 -5.95
N THR A 175 11.81 -14.95 -6.14
CA THR A 175 12.31 -13.57 -5.96
C THR A 175 11.44 -12.74 -5.01
N GLN A 176 10.44 -13.37 -4.44
CA GLN A 176 9.52 -12.75 -3.50
C GLN A 176 10.24 -12.30 -2.22
N ILE A 177 10.00 -11.06 -1.81
CA ILE A 177 10.53 -10.52 -0.55
C ILE A 177 9.42 -10.50 0.49
N ARG A 178 9.62 -11.22 1.60
CA ARG A 178 8.76 -11.13 2.78
C ARG A 178 9.07 -9.87 3.56
N THR A 179 8.03 -9.11 3.88
CA THR A 179 8.20 -7.82 4.54
C THR A 179 7.22 -7.64 5.70
N ARG A 180 7.71 -7.04 6.79
CA ARG A 180 6.91 -6.59 7.93
C ARG A 180 6.72 -5.09 7.83
N VAL A 181 5.50 -4.64 7.80
CA VAL A 181 5.18 -3.20 7.79
C VAL A 181 4.54 -2.80 9.10
N ILE A 182 5.19 -1.90 9.81
CA ILE A 182 4.78 -1.34 11.09
C ILE A 182 4.29 0.09 10.84
N THR A 183 3.03 0.37 11.12
CA THR A 183 2.43 1.68 10.86
C THR A 183 1.84 2.27 12.14
N GLU A 184 1.99 3.57 12.31
CA GLU A 184 1.33 4.33 13.39
C GLU A 184 -0.18 4.43 13.17
N LYS A 185 -0.63 4.42 11.90
CA LYS A 185 -2.02 4.61 11.50
C LYS A 185 -2.66 3.31 11.02
N ALA A 186 -3.89 3.03 11.48
CA ALA A 186 -4.64 1.85 11.06
C ALA A 186 -4.93 1.85 9.55
N TRP A 187 -5.28 2.99 9.00
CA TRP A 187 -5.55 3.14 7.57
C TRP A 187 -4.29 2.94 6.69
N ALA A 188 -3.10 3.31 7.18
CA ALA A 188 -1.86 3.00 6.47
C ALA A 188 -1.60 1.49 6.41
N ASN A 189 -2.00 0.73 7.45
CA ASN A 189 -1.96 -0.72 7.42
C ASN A 189 -3.03 -1.34 6.50
N LEU A 190 -4.19 -0.68 6.33
CA LEU A 190 -5.18 -1.05 5.31
C LEU A 190 -4.61 -0.85 3.89
N PHE A 191 -3.88 0.25 3.65
CA PHE A 191 -3.16 0.45 2.41
C PHE A 191 -2.20 -0.72 2.12
N VAL A 192 -1.40 -1.13 3.10
CA VAL A 192 -0.50 -2.29 2.96
C VAL A 192 -1.27 -3.57 2.65
N HIS A 193 -2.40 -3.80 3.30
CA HIS A 193 -3.28 -4.93 2.99
C HIS A 193 -3.79 -4.90 1.55
N ASN A 194 -4.11 -3.72 1.04
CA ASN A 194 -4.60 -3.56 -0.33
C ASN A 194 -3.48 -3.77 -1.34
N MET A 195 -2.30 -3.19 -1.09
CA MET A 195 -1.23 -3.08 -2.08
C MET A 195 -0.24 -4.23 -2.09
N PHE A 196 0.08 -4.82 -0.93
CA PHE A 196 1.07 -5.89 -0.85
C PHE A 196 0.40 -7.25 -1.02
N ILE A 197 1.17 -8.23 -1.44
CA ILE A 197 0.69 -9.61 -1.58
C ILE A 197 0.37 -10.14 -0.19
N ARG A 198 -0.87 -10.54 -0.01
CA ARG A 198 -1.38 -11.08 1.24
C ARG A 198 -0.86 -12.50 1.42
N LEU A 199 -0.30 -12.75 2.58
CA LEU A 199 0.08 -14.09 3.01
C LEU A 199 -1.16 -14.85 3.49
N ASP A 200 -1.21 -16.15 3.27
CA ASP A 200 -2.23 -17.00 3.87
C ASP A 200 -1.98 -17.19 5.38
N GLU A 201 -2.93 -17.82 6.08
CA GLU A 201 -2.83 -17.98 7.54
C GLU A 201 -1.63 -18.84 7.94
N GLN A 202 -1.21 -19.79 7.12
CA GLN A 202 -0.06 -20.66 7.39
C GLN A 202 1.25 -19.89 7.18
N ASP A 203 1.31 -19.10 6.14
CA ASP A 203 2.46 -18.29 5.80
C ASP A 203 2.70 -17.12 6.79
N VAL A 204 1.65 -16.57 7.39
CA VAL A 204 1.77 -15.57 8.47
C VAL A 204 2.40 -16.18 9.73
N LEU A 205 2.21 -17.46 9.96
CA LEU A 205 2.77 -18.16 11.14
C LEU A 205 4.24 -18.55 10.97
N VAL A 206 4.79 -18.52 9.76
CA VAL A 206 6.18 -18.90 9.45
C VAL A 206 7.12 -17.68 9.55
N PRO A 207 8.40 -17.89 9.92
CA PRO A 207 9.21 -16.85 10.55
C PRO A 207 9.73 -15.75 9.65
N THR A 208 10.06 -14.68 10.32
CA THR A 208 10.99 -13.58 10.04
C THR A 208 10.85 -12.93 8.67
N PRO A 209 10.32 -11.73 8.60
CA PRO A 209 10.38 -10.90 7.40
C PRO A 209 11.85 -10.63 7.05
N GLU A 210 12.16 -10.58 5.76
CA GLU A 210 13.47 -10.18 5.29
C GLU A 210 13.67 -8.67 5.41
N TRP A 211 12.60 -7.92 5.20
CA TRP A 211 12.58 -6.47 5.24
C TRP A 211 11.58 -5.95 6.26
N THR A 212 11.89 -4.82 6.86
CA THR A 212 10.95 -4.11 7.74
C THR A 212 10.74 -2.69 7.27
N VAL A 213 9.50 -2.25 7.22
CA VAL A 213 9.10 -0.86 6.97
C VAL A 213 8.50 -0.29 8.25
N ILE A 214 9.00 0.85 8.73
CA ILE A 214 8.45 1.58 9.86
C ILE A 214 7.92 2.92 9.36
N CYS A 215 6.61 3.14 9.48
CA CYS A 215 5.93 4.35 9.01
C CYS A 215 5.31 5.10 10.21
N ALA A 216 5.91 6.23 10.57
CA ALA A 216 5.54 7.10 11.67
C ALA A 216 5.23 8.52 11.16
N PRO A 217 4.07 8.75 10.53
CA PRO A 217 3.76 10.03 9.89
C PRO A 217 3.68 11.21 10.85
N SER A 218 3.45 11.00 12.14
CA SER A 218 3.40 12.07 13.14
C SER A 218 4.77 12.41 13.75
N PHE A 219 5.84 11.72 13.36
CA PHE A 219 7.20 12.06 13.70
C PHE A 219 7.82 12.98 12.66
N GLU A 220 8.26 14.17 13.05
CA GLU A 220 8.99 15.09 12.19
C GLU A 220 10.50 14.94 12.43
N ALA A 221 11.25 14.71 11.34
CA ALA A 221 12.69 14.58 11.42
C ALA A 221 13.35 15.94 11.67
N ASN A 222 14.42 15.95 12.49
CA ASN A 222 15.27 17.11 12.65
C ASN A 222 16.36 17.11 11.56
N LEU A 223 16.52 18.21 10.87
CA LEU A 223 17.38 18.32 9.67
C LEU A 223 18.85 18.03 9.98
N GLU A 224 19.34 18.62 11.06
CA GLU A 224 20.76 18.50 11.44
C GLU A 224 21.07 17.13 12.05
N VAL A 225 20.18 16.63 12.93
CA VAL A 225 20.36 15.37 13.65
C VAL A 225 20.23 14.17 12.73
N HIS A 226 19.29 14.21 11.77
CA HIS A 226 19.01 13.08 10.89
C HIS A 226 19.59 13.25 9.49
N GLY A 227 20.25 14.38 9.20
CA GLY A 227 20.88 14.62 7.91
C GLY A 227 19.88 14.66 6.74
N CYS A 228 18.66 15.13 6.98
CA CYS A 228 17.61 15.21 5.98
C CYS A 228 17.36 16.67 5.56
N ARG A 229 16.63 16.86 4.45
CA ARG A 229 16.37 18.17 3.86
C ARG A 229 15.23 18.92 4.58
N GLN A 230 14.24 18.19 5.09
CA GLN A 230 13.06 18.75 5.78
C GLN A 230 12.45 17.70 6.74
N GLY A 231 11.35 18.05 7.41
CA GLY A 231 10.75 17.21 8.46
C GLY A 231 10.18 15.88 8.01
N ASN A 232 9.87 15.71 6.69
CA ASN A 232 9.52 14.41 6.14
C ASN A 232 10.75 13.73 5.51
N VAL A 233 10.84 12.42 5.67
CA VAL A 233 11.97 11.63 5.18
C VAL A 233 11.53 10.20 4.91
N THR A 234 12.02 9.63 3.81
CA THR A 234 12.04 8.19 3.54
C THR A 234 13.49 7.75 3.42
N ALA A 235 13.95 6.91 4.30
CA ALA A 235 15.34 6.41 4.33
C ALA A 235 15.35 4.88 4.18
N VAL A 236 16.23 4.36 3.34
CA VAL A 236 16.38 2.93 3.04
C VAL A 236 17.79 2.49 3.41
N ASP A 237 17.89 1.47 4.24
CA ASP A 237 19.14 0.79 4.57
C ASP A 237 19.09 -0.64 4.04
N PHE A 238 19.93 -0.94 3.04
CA PHE A 238 19.99 -2.25 2.39
C PHE A 238 20.73 -3.30 3.23
N THR A 239 21.66 -2.88 4.07
CA THR A 239 22.41 -3.76 4.98
C THR A 239 21.52 -4.18 6.16
N GLU A 240 20.82 -3.24 6.78
CA GLU A 240 19.89 -3.52 7.88
C GLU A 240 18.54 -4.06 7.36
N LYS A 241 18.25 -3.92 6.06
CA LYS A 241 16.99 -4.25 5.40
C LYS A 241 15.79 -3.54 6.04
N ILE A 242 15.95 -2.26 6.31
CA ILE A 242 14.94 -1.41 6.96
C ILE A 242 14.62 -0.19 6.10
N ILE A 243 13.32 0.13 6.01
CA ILE A 243 12.82 1.39 5.46
C ILE A 243 12.19 2.19 6.59
N LEU A 244 12.61 3.44 6.76
CA LEU A 244 12.04 4.40 7.69
C LEU A 244 11.27 5.47 6.91
N ILE A 245 10.01 5.70 7.29
CA ILE A 245 9.14 6.74 6.70
C ILE A 245 8.62 7.60 7.85
N ALA A 246 8.91 8.89 7.82
CA ALA A 246 8.53 9.83 8.86
C ALA A 246 8.05 11.16 8.27
N GLY A 247 7.21 11.89 9.01
CA GLY A 247 6.74 13.23 8.68
C GLY A 247 5.82 13.32 7.46
N SER A 248 5.52 12.19 6.80
CA SER A 248 4.58 12.10 5.69
C SER A 248 3.58 10.99 5.93
N ALA A 249 2.31 11.31 5.76
CA ALA A 249 1.21 10.34 5.83
C ALA A 249 0.80 9.81 4.45
N TYR A 250 1.42 10.27 3.36
CA TYR A 250 1.15 9.80 2.01
C TYR A 250 1.56 8.31 1.87
N THR A 251 0.58 7.43 1.69
CA THR A 251 0.80 5.99 1.74
C THR A 251 1.66 5.45 0.58
N GLY A 252 1.68 6.17 -0.53
CA GLY A 252 2.53 5.84 -1.67
C GLY A 252 4.03 5.77 -1.35
N GLU A 253 4.50 6.38 -0.24
CA GLU A 253 5.90 6.23 0.19
C GLU A 253 6.20 4.79 0.66
N ILE A 254 5.24 4.10 1.30
CA ILE A 254 5.39 2.69 1.71
C ILE A 254 5.57 1.80 0.48
N LYS A 255 4.66 1.92 -0.49
CA LYS A 255 4.71 1.18 -1.76
C LYS A 255 6.03 1.43 -2.49
N LYS A 256 6.33 2.71 -2.74
CA LYS A 256 7.51 3.10 -3.54
C LYS A 256 8.84 2.87 -2.80
N GLY A 257 8.83 2.80 -1.46
CA GLY A 257 9.97 2.35 -0.67
C GLY A 257 10.35 0.91 -1.03
N MET A 258 9.38 -0.02 -0.99
CA MET A 258 9.60 -1.40 -1.36
C MET A 258 9.88 -1.58 -2.86
N PHE A 259 9.27 -0.76 -3.73
CA PHE A 259 9.63 -0.76 -5.15
C PHE A 259 11.09 -0.37 -5.37
N SER A 260 11.62 0.60 -4.62
CA SER A 260 13.06 0.93 -4.67
C SER A 260 13.94 -0.26 -4.24
N VAL A 261 13.50 -1.02 -3.24
CA VAL A 261 14.19 -2.26 -2.85
C VAL A 261 14.16 -3.29 -3.98
N MET A 262 13.01 -3.54 -4.59
CA MET A 262 12.90 -4.47 -5.72
C MET A 262 13.76 -4.04 -6.91
N ASN A 263 13.81 -2.73 -7.22
CA ASN A 263 14.66 -2.19 -8.29
C ASN A 263 16.16 -2.39 -8.05
N PHE A 264 16.58 -2.53 -6.81
CA PHE A 264 17.97 -2.84 -6.47
C PHE A 264 18.20 -4.35 -6.41
N VAL A 265 17.36 -5.09 -5.69
CA VAL A 265 17.56 -6.52 -5.41
C VAL A 265 17.36 -7.39 -6.66
N LEU A 266 16.31 -7.13 -7.44
CA LEU A 266 15.98 -7.94 -8.60
C LEU A 266 17.14 -8.01 -9.63
N PRO A 267 17.73 -6.90 -10.09
CA PRO A 267 18.81 -6.98 -11.06
C PRO A 267 20.14 -7.42 -10.44
N THR A 268 20.44 -7.00 -9.21
CA THR A 268 21.77 -7.24 -8.62
C THR A 268 21.92 -8.63 -8.02
N VAL A 269 20.83 -9.24 -7.55
CA VAL A 269 20.87 -10.56 -6.87
C VAL A 269 20.27 -11.66 -7.74
N HIS A 270 19.17 -11.35 -8.46
CA HIS A 270 18.37 -12.35 -9.16
C HIS A 270 18.49 -12.30 -10.68
N GLY A 271 19.13 -11.28 -11.26
CA GLY A 271 19.19 -11.11 -12.72
C GLY A 271 17.82 -10.85 -13.38
N VAL A 272 16.85 -10.37 -12.62
CA VAL A 272 15.48 -10.08 -13.06
C VAL A 272 15.34 -8.60 -13.38
N MET A 273 14.69 -8.27 -14.47
CA MET A 273 14.43 -6.88 -14.90
C MET A 273 13.21 -6.29 -14.18
N PRO A 274 13.37 -5.29 -13.31
CA PRO A 274 12.25 -4.56 -12.75
C PRO A 274 11.69 -3.56 -13.76
N MET A 275 10.35 -3.44 -13.82
CA MET A 275 9.66 -2.60 -14.80
C MET A 275 8.57 -1.76 -14.14
N HIS A 276 8.52 -0.47 -14.48
CA HIS A 276 7.40 0.41 -14.13
C HIS A 276 6.41 0.44 -15.30
N CYS A 277 5.58 -0.57 -15.38
CA CYS A 277 4.60 -0.79 -16.45
C CYS A 277 3.34 -1.45 -15.89
N SER A 278 2.22 -1.29 -16.56
CA SER A 278 1.07 -2.16 -16.38
C SER A 278 1.14 -3.37 -17.32
N SER A 279 0.39 -4.44 -17.01
CA SER A 279 0.38 -5.63 -17.83
C SER A 279 -0.97 -6.36 -17.78
N ASN A 280 -1.31 -6.98 -18.91
CA ASN A 280 -2.46 -7.86 -19.03
C ASN A 280 -2.16 -9.07 -19.94
N VAL A 281 -3.05 -10.03 -19.94
CA VAL A 281 -2.95 -11.24 -20.76
C VAL A 281 -4.31 -11.56 -21.40
N ASN A 282 -4.30 -12.04 -22.65
CA ASN A 282 -5.51 -12.51 -23.33
C ASN A 282 -5.76 -14.01 -23.06
N ASP A 283 -6.88 -14.52 -23.55
CA ASP A 283 -7.28 -15.94 -23.41
C ASP A 283 -6.31 -16.93 -24.05
N ASN A 284 -5.48 -16.47 -25.01
CA ASN A 284 -4.45 -17.30 -25.66
C ASN A 284 -3.12 -17.33 -24.86
N GLY A 285 -3.03 -16.60 -23.76
CA GLY A 285 -1.80 -16.45 -22.99
C GLY A 285 -0.83 -15.40 -23.51
N ASP A 286 -1.23 -14.59 -24.51
CA ASP A 286 -0.40 -13.50 -25.04
C ASP A 286 -0.37 -12.32 -24.06
N VAL A 287 0.78 -12.06 -23.48
CA VAL A 287 1.03 -10.99 -22.51
C VAL A 287 1.36 -9.69 -23.24
N ALA A 288 0.79 -8.59 -22.77
CA ALA A 288 1.13 -7.24 -23.18
C ALA A 288 1.61 -6.41 -21.97
N VAL A 289 2.64 -5.57 -22.18
CA VAL A 289 3.14 -4.62 -21.19
C VAL A 289 3.03 -3.20 -21.73
N PHE A 290 2.68 -2.26 -20.84
CA PHE A 290 2.41 -0.87 -21.18
C PHE A 290 3.31 0.05 -20.35
N PHE A 291 4.32 0.63 -20.97
CA PHE A 291 5.17 1.64 -20.39
C PHE A 291 4.63 3.04 -20.66
N GLY A 292 4.90 3.98 -19.78
CA GLY A 292 4.55 5.38 -19.95
C GLY A 292 4.56 6.15 -18.64
N LEU A 293 4.54 7.47 -18.72
CA LEU A 293 4.48 8.35 -17.55
C LEU A 293 3.11 8.29 -16.87
N SER A 294 3.01 8.86 -15.68
CA SER A 294 1.71 9.00 -14.99
C SER A 294 0.74 9.82 -15.86
N GLY A 295 -0.48 9.33 -16.05
CA GLY A 295 -1.52 9.99 -16.85
C GLY A 295 -1.46 9.73 -18.36
N THR A 296 -0.56 8.86 -18.84
CA THR A 296 -0.51 8.47 -20.27
C THR A 296 -1.52 7.40 -20.65
N GLY A 297 -2.30 6.87 -19.69
CA GLY A 297 -3.33 5.86 -19.98
C GLY A 297 -2.89 4.41 -19.77
N LYS A 298 -1.76 4.14 -19.06
CA LYS A 298 -1.32 2.76 -18.78
C LYS A 298 -2.43 1.91 -18.16
N THR A 299 -3.00 2.37 -17.05
CA THR A 299 -4.05 1.65 -16.33
C THR A 299 -5.31 1.48 -17.20
N THR A 300 -5.72 2.53 -17.89
CA THR A 300 -6.92 2.50 -18.77
C THR A 300 -6.77 1.47 -19.87
N LEU A 301 -5.60 1.42 -20.54
CA LEU A 301 -5.37 0.48 -21.64
C LEU A 301 -5.15 -0.96 -21.16
N SER A 302 -4.53 -1.14 -20.00
CA SER A 302 -4.33 -2.49 -19.44
C SER A 302 -5.60 -3.09 -18.85
N SER A 303 -6.61 -2.26 -18.56
CA SER A 303 -7.92 -2.65 -18.00
C SER A 303 -8.96 -2.96 -19.09
N ASP A 304 -8.54 -3.44 -20.27
CA ASP A 304 -9.43 -3.92 -21.32
C ASP A 304 -10.31 -5.08 -20.82
N GLU A 305 -11.62 -5.01 -21.03
CA GLU A 305 -12.57 -6.03 -20.56
C GLU A 305 -12.39 -7.41 -21.21
N ASN A 306 -11.72 -7.48 -22.37
CA ASN A 306 -11.41 -8.72 -23.08
C ASN A 306 -10.03 -9.30 -22.70
N ARG A 307 -9.36 -8.72 -21.72
CA ARG A 307 -8.04 -9.18 -21.26
C ARG A 307 -8.00 -9.18 -19.73
N SER A 308 -7.28 -10.12 -19.17
CA SER A 308 -7.13 -10.26 -17.71
C SER A 308 -5.97 -9.41 -17.21
N LEU A 309 -6.22 -8.54 -16.25
CA LEU A 309 -5.20 -7.69 -15.63
C LEU A 309 -4.22 -8.55 -14.82
N ILE A 310 -2.91 -8.41 -15.07
CA ILE A 310 -1.84 -8.98 -14.23
C ILE A 310 -1.48 -7.97 -13.13
N GLY A 311 -1.29 -6.70 -13.50
CA GLY A 311 -1.05 -5.61 -12.57
C GLY A 311 -1.04 -4.24 -13.27
N ASP A 312 -1.21 -3.17 -12.49
CA ASP A 312 -1.41 -1.81 -13.04
C ASP A 312 -0.17 -0.92 -13.04
N ASP A 313 0.92 -1.28 -12.30
CA ASP A 313 2.04 -0.32 -12.12
C ASP A 313 3.45 -0.94 -12.09
N GLU A 314 3.69 -2.05 -11.38
CA GLU A 314 5.05 -2.53 -11.08
C GLU A 314 5.21 -4.04 -11.31
N HIS A 315 6.14 -4.42 -12.20
CA HIS A 315 6.38 -5.81 -12.59
C HIS A 315 7.87 -6.17 -12.59
N GLY A 316 8.16 -7.46 -12.43
CA GLY A 316 9.44 -8.06 -12.70
C GLY A 316 9.37 -8.93 -13.96
N TRP A 317 10.44 -9.00 -14.74
CA TRP A 317 10.57 -9.88 -15.89
C TRP A 317 11.80 -10.78 -15.71
N GLY A 318 11.53 -12.03 -15.40
CA GLY A 318 12.54 -13.09 -15.21
C GLY A 318 12.44 -14.19 -16.25
N ASP A 319 13.13 -15.28 -16.02
CA ASP A 319 13.22 -16.42 -16.95
C ASP A 319 11.89 -17.14 -17.19
N ALA A 320 10.97 -17.10 -16.21
CA ALA A 320 9.65 -17.72 -16.32
C ALA A 320 8.57 -16.81 -16.96
N GLY A 321 8.90 -15.54 -17.26
CA GLY A 321 7.97 -14.53 -17.73
C GLY A 321 7.87 -13.35 -16.78
N ILE A 322 6.74 -12.63 -16.80
CA ILE A 322 6.51 -11.48 -15.94
C ILE A 322 5.74 -11.85 -14.69
N PHE A 323 5.94 -11.05 -13.65
CA PHE A 323 5.16 -11.13 -12.43
C PHE A 323 4.88 -9.74 -11.86
N ASN A 324 3.71 -9.59 -11.26
CA ASN A 324 3.33 -8.38 -10.53
C ASN A 324 4.10 -8.30 -9.21
N MET A 325 4.61 -7.13 -8.87
CA MET A 325 5.23 -6.88 -7.56
C MET A 325 4.21 -6.64 -6.45
N GLU A 326 2.95 -6.37 -6.81
CA GLU A 326 1.90 -5.91 -5.91
C GLU A 326 0.72 -6.89 -5.82
N GLY A 327 -0.05 -6.76 -4.75
CA GLY A 327 -1.30 -7.51 -4.54
C GLY A 327 -2.57 -6.68 -4.79
N GLY A 328 -2.44 -5.47 -5.30
CA GLY A 328 -3.54 -4.54 -5.55
C GLY A 328 -3.18 -3.41 -6.47
N CYS A 329 -4.06 -2.43 -6.59
CA CYS A 329 -3.94 -1.27 -7.47
C CYS A 329 -4.02 0.04 -6.70
N TYR A 330 -3.28 1.06 -7.17
CA TYR A 330 -3.24 2.40 -6.60
C TYR A 330 -3.50 3.46 -7.66
N ALA A 331 -4.77 3.65 -7.99
CA ALA A 331 -5.22 4.49 -9.09
C ALA A 331 -5.44 5.96 -8.68
N LYS A 332 -5.30 6.88 -9.65
CA LYS A 332 -5.80 8.25 -9.50
C LYS A 332 -7.32 8.27 -9.58
N THR A 333 -7.93 9.19 -8.82
CA THR A 333 -9.39 9.35 -8.82
C THR A 333 -9.84 10.74 -9.22
N ILE A 334 -8.91 11.66 -9.52
CA ILE A 334 -9.29 12.96 -10.08
C ILE A 334 -9.95 12.76 -11.45
N ASP A 335 -11.10 13.37 -11.65
CA ASP A 335 -11.94 13.27 -12.85
C ASP A 335 -12.36 11.83 -13.21
N LEU A 336 -12.42 10.93 -12.20
CA LEU A 336 -12.86 9.55 -12.39
C LEU A 336 -14.34 9.51 -12.78
N GLU A 337 -14.62 8.92 -13.95
CA GLU A 337 -15.97 8.73 -14.45
C GLU A 337 -16.25 7.23 -14.66
N ALA A 338 -17.40 6.76 -14.16
CA ALA A 338 -17.82 5.37 -14.32
C ALA A 338 -17.95 4.91 -15.79
N SER A 339 -18.20 5.86 -16.71
CA SER A 339 -18.28 5.61 -18.14
C SER A 339 -16.93 5.39 -18.82
N LYS A 340 -15.85 5.98 -18.27
CA LYS A 340 -14.50 5.92 -18.82
C LYS A 340 -13.66 4.82 -18.18
N GLU A 341 -13.78 4.65 -16.86
CA GLU A 341 -13.00 3.71 -16.05
C GLU A 341 -13.91 2.89 -15.13
N PRO A 342 -14.81 2.06 -15.71
CA PRO A 342 -15.83 1.35 -14.94
C PRO A 342 -15.24 0.37 -13.92
N GLN A 343 -14.12 -0.27 -14.23
CA GLN A 343 -13.47 -1.22 -13.33
C GLN A 343 -12.92 -0.54 -12.07
N ILE A 344 -12.24 0.60 -12.22
CA ILE A 344 -11.74 1.39 -11.07
C ILE A 344 -12.91 1.89 -10.22
N HIS A 345 -13.96 2.44 -10.88
CA HIS A 345 -15.13 2.94 -10.19
C HIS A 345 -15.85 1.84 -9.39
N GLN A 346 -16.01 0.64 -9.93
CA GLN A 346 -16.61 -0.52 -9.26
C GLN A 346 -15.72 -1.08 -8.12
N ALA A 347 -14.41 -0.91 -8.21
CA ALA A 347 -13.47 -1.33 -7.17
C ALA A 347 -13.55 -0.45 -5.91
N ILE A 348 -14.15 0.77 -6.00
CA ILE A 348 -14.35 1.69 -4.86
C ILE A 348 -15.54 1.23 -4.02
N ARG A 349 -15.27 0.26 -3.16
CA ARG A 349 -16.25 -0.36 -2.28
C ARG A 349 -15.61 -0.68 -0.93
N PHE A 350 -16.35 -1.31 -0.01
CA PHE A 350 -15.81 -1.72 1.29
C PHE A 350 -14.49 -2.48 1.16
N GLY A 351 -13.47 -2.02 1.90
CA GLY A 351 -12.10 -2.51 1.82
C GLY A 351 -11.17 -1.62 0.99
N ALA A 352 -11.71 -0.87 0.01
CA ALA A 352 -10.93 0.17 -0.67
C ALA A 352 -10.71 1.39 0.22
N MET A 353 -9.64 2.15 -0.05
CA MET A 353 -9.31 3.36 0.68
C MET A 353 -9.02 4.52 -0.28
N LEU A 354 -9.79 5.59 -0.13
CA LEU A 354 -9.63 6.86 -0.85
C LEU A 354 -8.76 7.82 -0.05
N GLU A 355 -7.86 8.52 -0.72
CA GLU A 355 -6.97 9.53 -0.14
C GLU A 355 -7.28 10.91 -0.68
N ASN A 356 -7.51 11.87 0.24
CA ASN A 356 -7.63 13.29 -0.03
C ASN A 356 -8.80 13.66 -0.96
N ILE A 357 -9.85 12.86 -0.97
CA ILE A 357 -11.03 13.08 -1.80
C ILE A 357 -11.93 14.14 -1.16
N GLY A 358 -12.50 15.01 -1.99
CA GLY A 358 -13.61 15.88 -1.61
C GLY A 358 -14.95 15.15 -1.59
N PHE A 359 -15.98 15.77 -1.01
CA PHE A 359 -17.32 15.19 -0.90
C PHE A 359 -18.38 16.14 -1.48
N ALA A 360 -19.44 15.56 -1.96
CA ALA A 360 -20.67 16.29 -2.29
C ALA A 360 -21.32 16.89 -1.02
N ALA A 361 -22.39 17.66 -1.19
CA ALA A 361 -23.06 18.35 -0.09
C ALA A 361 -23.65 17.43 0.98
N ASP A 362 -23.84 16.14 0.68
CA ASP A 362 -24.29 15.11 1.62
C ASP A 362 -23.19 14.62 2.59
N GLY A 363 -21.92 14.99 2.33
CA GLY A 363 -20.77 14.65 3.15
C GLY A 363 -20.32 13.19 3.08
N ILE A 364 -20.90 12.36 2.21
CA ILE A 364 -20.57 10.92 2.07
C ILE A 364 -20.32 10.46 0.64
N THR A 365 -20.88 11.16 -0.36
CA THR A 365 -20.64 10.86 -1.78
C THR A 365 -19.32 11.50 -2.24
N PRO A 366 -18.32 10.71 -2.74
CA PRO A 366 -17.07 11.26 -3.24
C PRO A 366 -17.30 12.21 -4.41
N ASN A 367 -16.63 13.36 -4.38
CA ASN A 367 -16.58 14.31 -5.51
C ASN A 367 -15.24 14.19 -6.24
N TYR A 368 -15.19 13.37 -7.28
CA TYR A 368 -13.97 13.12 -8.04
C TYR A 368 -13.49 14.32 -8.87
N ALA A 369 -14.32 15.32 -9.12
CA ALA A 369 -13.91 16.56 -9.79
C ALA A 369 -13.28 17.57 -8.83
N ASP A 370 -13.34 17.35 -7.51
CA ASP A 370 -12.80 18.27 -6.51
C ASP A 370 -11.28 18.13 -6.41
N SER A 371 -10.57 19.16 -6.84
CA SER A 371 -9.13 19.29 -6.74
C SER A 371 -8.66 20.32 -5.70
N THR A 372 -9.53 20.78 -4.82
CA THR A 372 -9.22 21.84 -3.82
C THR A 372 -8.11 21.44 -2.86
N VAL A 373 -8.05 20.18 -2.46
CA VAL A 373 -6.96 19.66 -1.62
C VAL A 373 -5.76 19.29 -2.47
N THR A 374 -5.97 18.56 -3.57
CA THR A 374 -4.92 18.09 -4.47
C THR A 374 -5.48 17.54 -5.77
N GLN A 375 -4.71 17.63 -6.85
CA GLN A 375 -4.97 16.90 -8.10
C GLN A 375 -4.47 15.44 -8.04
N ASN A 376 -3.90 15.01 -6.90
CA ASN A 376 -3.37 13.67 -6.71
C ASN A 376 -4.25 12.86 -5.75
N THR A 377 -5.56 12.99 -5.87
CA THR A 377 -6.50 12.10 -5.18
C THR A 377 -6.29 10.67 -5.63
N ARG A 378 -6.34 9.70 -4.70
CA ARG A 378 -6.01 8.30 -4.98
C ARG A 378 -7.01 7.34 -4.37
N VAL A 379 -7.06 6.14 -4.92
CA VAL A 379 -7.70 4.98 -4.30
C VAL A 379 -6.75 3.79 -4.31
N SER A 380 -6.66 3.09 -3.18
CA SER A 380 -6.05 1.77 -3.09
C SER A 380 -7.12 0.70 -2.89
N TYR A 381 -6.97 -0.42 -3.61
CA TYR A 381 -7.84 -1.59 -3.48
C TYR A 381 -7.08 -2.87 -3.83
N PRO A 382 -7.46 -4.01 -3.24
CA PRO A 382 -6.83 -5.29 -3.56
C PRO A 382 -7.20 -5.74 -4.99
N LEU A 383 -6.29 -6.47 -5.65
CA LEU A 383 -6.43 -6.89 -7.04
C LEU A 383 -7.74 -7.63 -7.34
N HIS A 384 -8.24 -8.43 -6.37
CA HIS A 384 -9.52 -9.15 -6.51
C HIS A 384 -10.77 -8.25 -6.54
N HIS A 385 -10.63 -6.93 -6.37
CA HIS A 385 -11.71 -5.98 -6.65
C HIS A 385 -11.93 -5.79 -8.15
N ILE A 386 -10.94 -6.10 -8.99
CA ILE A 386 -11.04 -6.07 -10.45
C ILE A 386 -11.53 -7.44 -10.95
N PRO A 387 -12.70 -7.51 -11.60
CA PRO A 387 -13.20 -8.75 -12.17
C PRO A 387 -12.21 -9.29 -13.23
N GLY A 388 -11.94 -10.60 -13.19
CA GLY A 388 -11.06 -11.24 -14.16
C GLY A 388 -9.56 -10.95 -14.01
N ALA A 389 -9.12 -10.25 -12.96
CA ALA A 389 -7.69 -10.09 -12.69
C ALA A 389 -7.03 -11.45 -12.39
N ILE A 390 -5.78 -11.61 -12.83
CA ILE A 390 -5.00 -12.83 -12.62
C ILE A 390 -4.62 -12.97 -11.15
N ALA A 391 -5.18 -13.97 -10.48
CA ALA A 391 -5.09 -14.13 -9.02
C ALA A 391 -3.66 -14.36 -8.53
N ASP A 392 -2.83 -15.09 -9.27
CA ASP A 392 -1.43 -15.38 -8.94
C ASP A 392 -0.45 -14.29 -9.40
N GLY A 393 -0.94 -13.24 -10.09
CA GLY A 393 -0.15 -12.09 -10.52
C GLY A 393 0.98 -12.43 -11.48
N LYS A 394 0.87 -13.50 -12.29
CA LYS A 394 1.94 -13.96 -13.20
C LYS A 394 1.46 -14.08 -14.64
N GLY A 395 2.40 -13.93 -15.58
CA GLY A 395 2.18 -14.13 -17.01
C GLY A 395 3.42 -14.68 -17.69
N GLY A 396 3.25 -15.16 -18.92
CA GLY A 396 4.37 -15.58 -19.77
C GLY A 396 5.25 -14.39 -20.18
N HIS A 397 6.16 -14.62 -21.10
CA HIS A 397 6.96 -13.54 -21.68
C HIS A 397 6.09 -12.58 -22.49
N PRO A 398 6.31 -11.25 -22.38
CA PRO A 398 5.58 -10.28 -23.16
C PRO A 398 5.74 -10.51 -24.66
N LYS A 399 4.61 -10.57 -25.37
CA LYS A 399 4.54 -10.63 -26.83
C LYS A 399 4.48 -9.24 -27.42
N ASP A 400 3.80 -8.33 -26.73
CA ASP A 400 3.61 -6.96 -27.16
C ASP A 400 4.10 -5.99 -26.09
N VAL A 401 4.87 -4.98 -26.51
CA VAL A 401 5.41 -3.92 -25.66
C VAL A 401 4.93 -2.58 -26.20
N PHE A 402 4.18 -1.85 -25.40
CA PHE A 402 3.63 -0.54 -25.74
C PHE A 402 4.36 0.56 -24.98
N PHE A 403 4.86 1.57 -25.70
CA PHE A 403 5.32 2.82 -25.13
C PHE A 403 4.26 3.90 -25.32
N LEU A 404 3.67 4.36 -24.22
CA LEU A 404 2.67 5.41 -24.21
C LEU A 404 3.34 6.75 -23.97
N THR A 405 3.19 7.66 -24.91
CA THR A 405 3.80 8.99 -24.84
C THR A 405 2.77 10.06 -25.15
N CYS A 406 3.05 11.29 -24.73
CA CYS A 406 2.28 12.47 -25.09
C CYS A 406 3.00 13.21 -26.21
N ASP A 407 2.28 13.49 -27.31
CA ASP A 407 2.77 14.38 -28.37
C ASP A 407 2.25 15.79 -28.17
N ALA A 408 3.03 16.60 -27.47
CA ALA A 408 2.67 18.01 -27.20
C ALA A 408 2.64 18.90 -28.46
N PHE A 409 3.26 18.44 -29.55
CA PHE A 409 3.42 19.22 -30.78
C PHE A 409 2.55 18.71 -31.93
N GLY A 410 1.93 17.54 -31.79
CA GLY A 410 1.08 16.95 -32.81
C GLY A 410 1.85 16.48 -34.07
N VAL A 411 3.11 16.06 -33.89
CA VAL A 411 4.01 15.68 -35.01
C VAL A 411 4.16 14.15 -35.15
N MET A 412 3.83 13.38 -34.14
CA MET A 412 3.92 11.93 -34.18
C MET A 412 2.62 11.30 -34.71
N PRO A 413 2.70 10.20 -35.46
CA PRO A 413 1.51 9.44 -35.81
C PRO A 413 0.89 8.84 -34.54
N PRO A 414 -0.45 8.62 -34.51
CA PRO A 414 -1.13 8.06 -33.34
C PRO A 414 -0.58 6.72 -32.88
N ILE A 415 -0.07 5.90 -33.80
CA ILE A 415 0.56 4.60 -33.55
C ILE A 415 1.75 4.44 -34.49
N SER A 416 2.90 4.04 -33.95
CA SER A 416 4.11 3.69 -34.68
C SER A 416 4.65 2.36 -34.22
N ARG A 417 5.16 1.56 -35.15
CA ARG A 417 5.94 0.37 -34.81
C ARG A 417 7.41 0.74 -34.70
N LEU A 418 8.04 0.40 -33.59
CA LEU A 418 9.47 0.56 -33.38
C LEU A 418 10.22 -0.70 -33.78
N GLU A 419 11.42 -0.54 -34.37
CA GLU A 419 12.38 -1.61 -34.52
C GLU A 419 13.14 -1.84 -33.20
N ASN A 420 13.81 -2.99 -33.05
CA ASN A 420 14.50 -3.35 -31.82
C ASN A 420 15.48 -2.28 -31.32
N GLY A 421 16.26 -1.66 -32.21
CA GLY A 421 17.20 -0.60 -31.85
C GLY A 421 16.49 0.67 -31.34
N GLN A 422 15.35 1.03 -31.93
CA GLN A 422 14.52 2.15 -31.50
C GLN A 422 13.87 1.87 -30.15
N ALA A 423 13.32 0.66 -29.96
CA ALA A 423 12.73 0.25 -28.69
C ALA A 423 13.75 0.24 -27.53
N MET A 424 15.00 -0.17 -27.81
CA MET A 424 16.08 -0.13 -26.83
C MET A 424 16.55 1.28 -26.46
N TYR A 425 16.38 2.25 -27.37
CA TYR A 425 16.72 3.66 -27.12
C TYR A 425 15.70 4.34 -26.20
N HIS A 426 14.40 4.03 -26.37
CA HIS A 426 13.30 4.61 -25.58
C HIS A 426 13.13 3.92 -24.24
#